data_8a151c54c0382e0c9447a6fbf1871ad7
#
_entry.id   8a151c54c0382e0c9447a6fbf1871ad7
#
_cell.length_a   1.000
_cell.length_b   1.000
_cell.length_c   1.000
_cell.angle_alpha   90.00
_cell.angle_beta   90.00
_cell.angle_gamma   90.00
#
_symmetry.space_group_name_H-M   'P 1'
#
loop_
_entity.id
_entity.type
_entity.pdbx_description
1 polymer ?
#
loop_
_entity_poly.entity_id
_entity_poly.type
_entity_poly.pdbx_seq_one_letter_code
_entity_poly.pdbx_strand_id
1 'polypeptide(L)'
;MEVKNIKMEIIKTGYEWCLDANMRILNISSWDTEWDSYDEAYYEEKIGLKEFYRRIAFCKVKPNSMPRKTLMFLKYRMYGLVPYNLSPIQQGIQFGHAVVDYARTYEDLPPQFEVYKRWADKDKTFIILNGGTTNNNPERLGSLNQHMNTLRDNGIILQEFHEPDLGDQLTAFVFLVDERVFDRTVYPDFVGSPYPWPMNKKPTEKQFSQWEVENNKNYVAWEEKVGGPKNAFLRDYLKSLRLA
;
A
#
# COMPACT_ATOMS: atom_id res chain seq x y z
N MET A 1 5.62 7.41 -45.62
CA MET A 1 5.88 6.37 -44.58
C MET A 1 4.59 5.57 -44.44
N GLU A 2 4.58 4.33 -44.91
CA GLU A 2 3.39 3.46 -44.78
C GLU A 2 3.11 3.21 -43.28
N VAL A 3 1.96 3.67 -42.86
CA VAL A 3 1.45 3.36 -41.52
C VAL A 3 1.05 1.87 -41.60
N LYS A 4 1.89 1.00 -41.07
CA LYS A 4 1.56 -0.41 -40.92
C LYS A 4 0.26 -0.53 -40.11
N ASN A 5 -0.73 -1.19 -40.70
CA ASN A 5 -1.93 -1.62 -39.97
C ASN A 5 -1.50 -2.44 -38.77
N ILE A 6 -1.60 -1.85 -37.58
CA ILE A 6 -1.34 -2.55 -36.31
C ILE A 6 -2.55 -3.44 -36.08
N LYS A 7 -2.34 -4.74 -36.21
CA LYS A 7 -3.35 -5.72 -35.79
C LYS A 7 -3.66 -5.57 -34.33
N MET A 8 -4.93 -5.55 -34.03
CA MET A 8 -5.39 -5.57 -32.66
C MET A 8 -4.94 -6.88 -31.98
N GLU A 9 -3.96 -6.81 -31.12
CA GLU A 9 -3.62 -7.92 -30.25
C GLU A 9 -4.47 -7.82 -28.99
N ILE A 10 -5.33 -8.81 -28.80
CA ILE A 10 -6.01 -9.01 -27.50
C ILE A 10 -4.92 -9.50 -26.57
N ILE A 11 -4.42 -8.61 -25.74
CA ILE A 11 -3.47 -8.99 -24.72
C ILE A 11 -4.21 -9.90 -23.75
N LYS A 12 -3.66 -11.09 -23.50
CA LYS A 12 -4.23 -12.18 -22.66
C LYS A 12 -4.50 -11.82 -21.18
N THR A 13 -4.47 -10.57 -20.85
CA THR A 13 -4.73 -10.03 -19.51
C THR A 13 -6.19 -9.67 -19.25
N GLY A 14 -7.09 -9.91 -20.23
CA GLY A 14 -8.53 -9.62 -20.06
C GLY A 14 -8.93 -8.17 -20.30
N TYR A 15 -8.05 -7.36 -20.88
CA TYR A 15 -8.33 -5.99 -21.26
C TYR A 15 -8.58 -5.89 -22.75
N GLU A 16 -9.75 -5.38 -23.13
CA GLU A 16 -10.02 -4.93 -24.49
C GLU A 16 -9.44 -3.53 -24.65
N TRP A 17 -8.46 -3.42 -25.53
CA TRP A 17 -7.87 -2.16 -25.94
C TRP A 17 -8.50 -1.69 -27.23
N CYS A 18 -8.91 -0.46 -27.26
CA CYS A 18 -9.31 0.14 -28.50
C CYS A 18 -8.11 0.59 -29.30
N LEU A 19 -8.04 0.03 -30.50
CA LEU A 19 -7.16 0.52 -31.54
C LEU A 19 -8.00 1.13 -32.63
N ASP A 20 -7.67 2.32 -33.03
CA ASP A 20 -7.97 2.79 -34.36
C ASP A 20 -6.90 2.24 -35.32
N ALA A 21 -7.21 2.14 -36.59
CA ALA A 21 -6.31 1.63 -37.66
C ALA A 21 -4.97 2.39 -37.71
N ASN A 22 -4.88 3.54 -37.12
CA ASN A 22 -3.70 4.41 -37.09
C ASN A 22 -3.15 4.63 -35.68
N MET A 23 -3.74 4.01 -34.65
CA MET A 23 -3.30 4.15 -33.26
C MET A 23 -2.41 2.99 -32.86
N ARG A 24 -1.38 3.30 -32.09
CA ARG A 24 -0.64 2.31 -31.34
C ARG A 24 -1.48 1.75 -30.21
N ILE A 25 -1.19 0.50 -29.86
CA ILE A 25 -1.79 -0.12 -28.67
C ILE A 25 -1.46 0.74 -27.47
N LEU A 26 -2.50 1.28 -26.87
CA LEU A 26 -2.42 1.91 -25.58
C LEU A 26 -2.47 0.79 -24.54
N ASN A 27 -1.33 0.35 -24.08
CA ASN A 27 -1.27 -0.59 -22.98
C ASN A 27 -1.48 0.16 -21.67
N ILE A 28 -2.72 0.14 -21.14
CA ILE A 28 -3.07 0.81 -19.89
C ILE A 28 -2.32 0.19 -18.69
N SER A 29 -1.83 -1.06 -18.79
CA SER A 29 -1.00 -1.66 -17.75
C SER A 29 0.41 -1.07 -17.72
N SER A 30 0.83 -0.37 -18.77
CA SER A 30 2.08 0.39 -18.86
C SER A 30 1.88 1.89 -18.64
N TRP A 31 0.73 2.34 -18.16
CA TRP A 31 0.56 3.70 -17.65
C TRP A 31 1.40 3.92 -16.38
N ASP A 32 2.51 3.24 -16.33
CA ASP A 32 3.65 3.62 -15.54
C ASP A 32 4.26 4.87 -16.15
N THR A 33 4.31 5.88 -15.39
CA THR A 33 5.24 7.03 -15.31
C THR A 33 5.86 7.59 -16.58
N GLU A 34 6.21 6.80 -17.57
CA GLU A 34 6.75 7.27 -18.85
C GLU A 34 5.66 7.74 -19.83
N TRP A 35 4.44 7.28 -19.64
CA TRP A 35 3.29 7.70 -20.46
C TRP A 35 3.00 9.20 -20.33
N ASP A 36 3.01 9.74 -19.11
CA ASP A 36 2.55 11.11 -18.86
C ASP A 36 3.39 12.20 -19.53
N SER A 37 4.63 11.91 -19.89
CA SER A 37 5.51 12.92 -20.50
C SER A 37 5.92 12.62 -21.93
N TYR A 38 6.13 11.34 -22.27
CA TYR A 38 6.71 10.99 -23.56
C TYR A 38 5.67 10.69 -24.62
N ASP A 39 4.63 9.97 -24.25
CA ASP A 39 3.60 9.57 -25.21
C ASP A 39 2.61 10.70 -25.51
N GLU A 40 2.29 11.52 -24.53
CA GLU A 40 1.48 12.72 -24.73
C GLU A 40 2.18 13.69 -25.68
N ALA A 41 3.45 13.97 -25.47
CA ALA A 41 4.26 14.79 -26.37
C ALA A 41 4.37 14.19 -27.79
N TYR A 42 4.52 12.87 -27.90
CA TYR A 42 4.58 12.19 -29.20
C TYR A 42 3.25 12.31 -29.96
N TYR A 43 2.11 12.13 -29.30
CA TYR A 43 0.80 12.22 -29.95
C TYR A 43 0.40 13.66 -30.26
N GLU A 44 0.77 14.61 -29.42
CA GLU A 44 0.58 16.03 -29.69
C GLU A 44 1.34 16.46 -30.94
N GLU A 45 2.56 16.01 -31.11
CA GLU A 45 3.38 16.27 -32.29
C GLU A 45 2.83 15.62 -33.58
N LYS A 46 2.29 14.38 -33.47
CA LYS A 46 1.92 13.57 -34.64
C LYS A 46 0.47 13.71 -35.09
N ILE A 47 -0.47 13.82 -34.17
CA ILE A 47 -1.89 13.88 -34.50
C ILE A 47 -2.64 15.03 -33.83
N GLY A 48 -1.98 15.73 -32.94
CA GLY A 48 -2.58 16.77 -32.11
C GLY A 48 -3.42 16.19 -30.95
N LEU A 49 -3.28 16.78 -29.79
CA LEU A 49 -3.90 16.29 -28.53
C LEU A 49 -5.43 16.20 -28.64
N LYS A 50 -6.06 17.17 -29.32
CA LYS A 50 -7.52 17.18 -29.51
C LYS A 50 -8.02 15.99 -30.34
N GLU A 51 -7.30 15.60 -31.37
CA GLU A 51 -7.64 14.46 -32.22
C GLU A 51 -7.36 13.14 -31.48
N PHE A 52 -6.31 13.09 -30.68
CA PHE A 52 -6.01 11.97 -29.81
C PHE A 52 -7.17 11.70 -28.83
N TYR A 53 -7.61 12.72 -28.08
CA TYR A 53 -8.74 12.56 -27.16
C TYR A 53 -10.06 12.25 -27.89
N ARG A 54 -10.26 12.80 -29.08
CA ARG A 54 -11.42 12.46 -29.90
C ARG A 54 -11.44 10.99 -30.26
N ARG A 55 -10.30 10.42 -30.63
CA ARG A 55 -10.17 9.01 -31.00
C ARG A 55 -10.37 8.08 -29.82
N ILE A 56 -9.80 8.41 -28.66
CA ILE A 56 -10.04 7.68 -27.43
C ILE A 56 -11.53 7.65 -27.06
N ALA A 57 -12.22 8.78 -27.19
CA ALA A 57 -13.65 8.86 -26.87
C ALA A 57 -14.53 7.97 -27.77
N PHE A 58 -14.08 7.64 -28.98
CA PHE A 58 -14.77 6.72 -29.89
C PHE A 58 -14.48 5.26 -29.60
N CYS A 59 -13.49 4.97 -28.81
CA CYS A 59 -13.24 3.62 -28.38
C CYS A 59 -14.40 3.15 -27.49
N LYS A 60 -15.14 2.14 -27.95
CA LYS A 60 -16.24 1.54 -27.18
C LYS A 60 -15.71 0.69 -26.03
N VAL A 61 -14.94 1.30 -25.15
CA VAL A 61 -14.62 0.67 -23.87
C VAL A 61 -15.87 0.76 -23.02
N LYS A 62 -16.52 -0.36 -22.78
CA LYS A 62 -17.63 -0.40 -21.82
C LYS A 62 -17.05 -0.06 -20.45
N PRO A 63 -17.45 1.05 -19.81
CA PRO A 63 -16.92 1.45 -18.51
C PRO A 63 -17.05 0.37 -17.43
N ASN A 64 -17.96 -0.57 -17.63
CA ASN A 64 -18.25 -1.68 -16.70
C ASN A 64 -17.40 -2.94 -16.97
N SER A 65 -16.63 -3.00 -18.08
CA SER A 65 -15.76 -4.14 -18.40
C SER A 65 -14.33 -3.96 -17.88
N MET A 66 -13.96 -2.76 -17.46
CA MET A 66 -12.70 -2.57 -16.75
C MET A 66 -12.83 -3.16 -15.35
N PRO A 67 -12.06 -4.18 -15.01
CA PRO A 67 -11.98 -4.59 -13.62
C PRO A 67 -11.50 -3.38 -12.83
N ARG A 68 -12.26 -2.96 -11.82
CA ARG A 68 -11.93 -1.84 -10.92
C ARG A 68 -10.51 -1.91 -10.32
N LYS A 69 -9.84 -3.05 -10.49
CA LYS A 69 -8.51 -3.34 -9.98
C LYS A 69 -7.35 -2.81 -10.82
N THR A 70 -7.58 -2.39 -12.07
CA THR A 70 -6.47 -2.00 -12.96
C THR A 70 -6.06 -0.55 -12.82
N LEU A 71 -6.86 0.26 -12.19
CA LEU A 71 -6.69 1.71 -12.23
C LEU A 71 -5.68 2.28 -11.23
N MET A 72 -5.26 1.54 -10.23
CA MET A 72 -4.17 1.99 -9.33
C MET A 72 -3.59 0.81 -8.55
N PHE A 73 -2.49 0.25 -8.98
CA PHE A 73 -1.64 -0.53 -8.10
C PHE A 73 -0.92 0.42 -7.14
N LEU A 74 -1.60 0.75 -6.05
CA LEU A 74 -0.98 1.50 -4.97
C LEU A 74 0.09 0.61 -4.36
N LYS A 75 1.34 1.00 -4.54
CA LYS A 75 2.48 0.26 -4.00
C LYS A 75 2.72 0.54 -2.54
N TYR A 76 2.46 1.79 -2.14
CA TYR A 76 2.64 2.22 -0.77
C TYR A 76 1.43 3.03 -0.28
N ARG A 77 1.17 2.95 1.03
CA ARG A 77 0.24 3.84 1.71
C ARG A 77 0.92 4.44 2.92
N MET A 78 0.68 5.72 3.18
CA MET A 78 1.10 6.36 4.42
C MET A 78 0.03 6.08 5.48
N TYR A 79 0.38 5.29 6.45
CA TYR A 79 -0.42 5.07 7.65
C TYR A 79 0.06 5.98 8.75
N GLY A 80 -0.84 6.39 9.62
CA GLY A 80 -0.46 7.07 10.85
C GLY A 80 -1.55 6.95 11.90
N LEU A 81 -1.14 7.08 13.14
CA LEU A 81 -2.03 7.05 14.28
C LEU A 81 -2.06 8.43 14.93
N VAL A 82 -3.27 8.81 15.35
CA VAL A 82 -3.55 10.08 16.03
C VAL A 82 -4.42 9.82 17.26
N PRO A 83 -4.41 10.67 18.29
CA PRO A 83 -5.26 10.49 19.46
C PRO A 83 -6.72 10.80 19.14
N TYR A 84 -7.63 10.04 19.75
CA TYR A 84 -9.08 10.16 19.51
C TYR A 84 -9.71 11.44 20.02
N ASN A 85 -9.07 12.10 20.98
CA ASN A 85 -9.61 13.29 21.67
C ASN A 85 -9.32 14.62 20.96
N LEU A 86 -8.65 14.57 19.81
CA LEU A 86 -8.51 15.71 18.91
C LEU A 86 -9.71 15.78 17.96
N SER A 87 -10.10 16.99 17.56
CA SER A 87 -11.10 17.15 16.51
C SER A 87 -10.59 16.57 15.19
N PRO A 88 -11.48 16.15 14.26
CA PRO A 88 -11.05 15.59 12.97
C PRO A 88 -10.10 16.50 12.19
N ILE A 89 -10.28 17.82 12.28
CA ILE A 89 -9.38 18.78 11.63
C ILE A 89 -8.00 18.77 12.29
N GLN A 90 -7.94 18.76 13.61
CA GLN A 90 -6.69 18.69 14.36
C GLN A 90 -5.97 17.37 14.11
N GLN A 91 -6.69 16.23 14.07
CA GLN A 91 -6.11 14.93 13.70
C GLN A 91 -5.42 14.98 12.34
N GLY A 92 -6.07 15.61 11.34
CA GLY A 92 -5.49 15.81 10.02
C GLY A 92 -4.26 16.71 10.03
N ILE A 93 -4.25 17.78 10.83
CA ILE A 93 -3.12 18.71 10.97
C ILE A 93 -1.93 17.98 11.61
N GLN A 94 -2.13 17.29 12.74
CA GLN A 94 -1.07 16.58 13.45
C GLN A 94 -0.47 15.46 12.59
N PHE A 95 -1.33 14.72 11.87
CA PHE A 95 -0.89 13.74 10.88
C PHE A 95 -0.03 14.41 9.78
N GLY A 96 -0.45 15.56 9.26
CA GLY A 96 0.27 16.31 8.24
C GLY A 96 1.66 16.75 8.72
N HIS A 97 1.80 17.23 9.97
CA HIS A 97 3.10 17.56 10.56
C HIS A 97 4.03 16.36 10.58
N ALA A 98 3.55 15.20 11.05
CA ALA A 98 4.34 13.96 11.07
C ALA A 98 4.78 13.52 9.67
N VAL A 99 3.95 13.72 8.63
CA VAL A 99 4.30 13.42 7.22
C VAL A 99 5.42 14.34 6.71
N VAL A 100 5.34 15.63 7.03
CA VAL A 100 6.40 16.60 6.66
C VAL A 100 7.71 16.25 7.36
N ASP A 101 7.64 15.92 8.65
CA ASP A 101 8.83 15.52 9.41
C ASP A 101 9.41 14.19 8.91
N TYR A 102 8.58 13.25 8.46
CA TYR A 102 9.05 12.01 7.82
C TYR A 102 9.91 12.32 6.60
N ALA A 103 9.45 13.20 5.72
CA ALA A 103 10.21 13.59 4.55
C ALA A 103 11.59 14.17 4.91
N ARG A 104 11.62 15.08 5.89
CA ARG A 104 12.84 15.76 6.32
C ARG A 104 13.82 14.86 7.05
N THR A 105 13.29 13.98 7.92
CA THR A 105 14.12 13.06 8.72
C THR A 105 14.83 12.04 7.84
N TYR A 106 14.17 11.57 6.78
CA TYR A 106 14.70 10.50 5.94
C TYR A 106 15.30 10.99 4.61
N GLU A 107 15.36 12.31 4.37
CA GLU A 107 15.88 12.92 3.14
C GLU A 107 17.28 12.41 2.77
N ASP A 108 18.16 12.27 3.75
CA ASP A 108 19.55 11.81 3.59
C ASP A 108 19.71 10.28 3.74
N LEU A 109 18.59 9.52 3.87
CA LEU A 109 18.59 8.06 3.99
C LEU A 109 17.98 7.42 2.74
N PRO A 110 18.79 7.20 1.68
CA PRO A 110 18.29 6.85 0.34
C PRO A 110 17.23 5.76 0.30
N PRO A 111 17.36 4.60 0.96
CA PRO A 111 16.34 3.55 0.86
C PRO A 111 14.95 4.01 1.33
N GLN A 112 14.88 4.73 2.45
CA GLN A 112 13.64 5.22 3.04
C GLN A 112 13.06 6.38 2.22
N PHE A 113 13.93 7.26 1.77
CA PHE A 113 13.52 8.42 0.99
C PHE A 113 13.01 8.03 -0.39
N GLU A 114 13.59 7.04 -1.06
CA GLU A 114 13.07 6.54 -2.33
C GLU A 114 11.67 5.92 -2.19
N VAL A 115 11.40 5.21 -1.09
CA VAL A 115 10.04 4.73 -0.78
C VAL A 115 9.08 5.88 -0.57
N TYR A 116 9.50 6.91 0.19
CA TYR A 116 8.71 8.13 0.41
C TYR A 116 8.43 8.87 -0.90
N LYS A 117 9.44 9.10 -1.73
CA LYS A 117 9.29 9.76 -3.04
C LYS A 117 8.30 9.00 -3.92
N ARG A 118 8.47 7.68 -4.04
CA ARG A 118 7.54 6.86 -4.81
C ARG A 118 6.09 7.04 -4.33
N TRP A 119 5.87 6.98 -3.02
CA TRP A 119 4.55 7.21 -2.46
C TRP A 119 4.06 8.64 -2.72
N ALA A 120 4.89 9.66 -2.50
CA ALA A 120 4.54 11.07 -2.66
C ALA A 120 4.25 11.46 -4.12
N ASP A 121 4.94 10.85 -5.07
CA ASP A 121 4.75 11.12 -6.50
C ASP A 121 3.53 10.39 -7.07
N LYS A 122 3.31 9.13 -6.68
CA LYS A 122 2.35 8.24 -7.34
C LYS A 122 1.13 7.90 -6.49
N ASP A 123 1.35 7.39 -5.31
CA ASP A 123 0.31 6.69 -4.55
C ASP A 123 -0.55 7.65 -3.71
N LYS A 124 0.04 8.62 -3.03
CA LYS A 124 -0.59 9.73 -2.26
C LYS A 124 -1.75 9.33 -1.33
N THR A 125 -1.80 8.07 -0.92
CA THR A 125 -2.88 7.56 -0.10
C THR A 125 -2.55 7.65 1.38
N PHE A 126 -3.41 8.32 2.15
CA PHE A 126 -3.34 8.43 3.60
C PHE A 126 -4.34 7.50 4.27
N ILE A 127 -3.93 6.84 5.34
CA ILE A 127 -4.79 6.05 6.22
C ILE A 127 -4.56 6.54 7.64
N ILE A 128 -5.52 7.28 8.19
CA ILE A 128 -5.45 7.82 9.53
C ILE A 128 -6.21 6.90 10.47
N LEU A 129 -5.50 6.37 11.45
CA LEU A 129 -6.00 5.40 12.41
C LEU A 129 -6.13 6.02 13.80
N ASN A 130 -7.10 5.53 14.56
CA ASN A 130 -7.29 5.91 15.94
C ASN A 130 -6.23 5.22 16.82
N GLY A 131 -5.34 6.03 17.40
CA GLY A 131 -4.29 5.59 18.34
C GLY A 131 -4.70 5.62 19.80
N GLY A 132 -5.92 6.06 20.11
CA GLY A 132 -6.42 6.15 21.48
C GLY A 132 -5.94 7.41 22.19
N THR A 133 -5.35 7.26 23.38
CA THR A 133 -4.90 8.37 24.24
C THR A 133 -3.42 8.63 24.11
N THR A 134 -3.00 9.89 24.30
CA THR A 134 -1.59 10.25 24.47
C THR A 134 -1.26 10.53 25.92
N ASN A 135 -0.12 10.07 26.38
CA ASN A 135 0.48 10.38 27.67
C ASN A 135 1.95 9.97 27.64
N ASN A 136 2.85 10.91 27.81
CA ASN A 136 4.29 10.68 27.76
C ASN A 136 4.87 10.19 29.12
N ASN A 137 4.07 10.09 30.18
CA ASN A 137 4.55 9.59 31.46
C ASN A 137 4.96 8.12 31.38
N PRO A 138 6.25 7.76 31.61
CA PRO A 138 6.75 6.39 31.48
C PRO A 138 6.00 5.36 32.34
N GLU A 139 5.48 5.78 33.51
CA GLU A 139 4.74 4.92 34.43
C GLU A 139 3.31 4.64 33.92
N ARG A 140 2.79 5.48 33.02
CA ARG A 140 1.43 5.41 32.53
C ARG A 140 1.32 5.91 31.08
N LEU A 141 2.05 5.29 30.19
CA LEU A 141 2.01 5.64 28.77
C LEU A 141 0.59 5.57 28.19
N GLY A 142 0.26 6.57 27.38
CA GLY A 142 -0.95 6.54 26.57
C GLY A 142 -0.91 5.42 25.52
N SER A 143 -2.07 4.99 25.04
CA SER A 143 -2.14 3.93 24.02
C SER A 143 -1.45 4.32 22.72
N LEU A 144 -1.50 5.59 22.30
CA LEU A 144 -0.77 6.08 21.14
C LEU A 144 0.75 5.85 21.29
N ASN A 145 1.29 6.16 22.49
CA ASN A 145 2.71 5.96 22.80
C ASN A 145 3.07 4.45 22.83
N GLN A 146 2.17 3.62 23.35
CA GLN A 146 2.35 2.16 23.35
C GLN A 146 2.36 1.60 21.90
N HIS A 147 1.44 2.08 21.05
CA HIS A 147 1.43 1.72 19.63
C HIS A 147 2.74 2.09 18.93
N MET A 148 3.24 3.30 19.17
CA MET A 148 4.51 3.75 18.61
C MET A 148 5.66 2.83 19.02
N ASN A 149 5.78 2.54 20.32
CA ASN A 149 6.83 1.65 20.83
C ASN A 149 6.70 0.24 20.23
N THR A 150 5.49 -0.32 20.18
CA THR A 150 5.25 -1.63 19.59
C THR A 150 5.72 -1.70 18.13
N LEU A 151 5.46 -0.66 17.33
CA LEU A 151 5.92 -0.62 15.94
C LEU A 151 7.44 -0.49 15.85
N ARG A 152 8.07 0.34 16.68
CA ARG A 152 9.54 0.47 16.76
C ARG A 152 10.22 -0.84 17.15
N ASP A 153 9.70 -1.52 18.14
CA ASP A 153 10.23 -2.79 18.64
C ASP A 153 10.18 -3.88 17.55
N ASN A 154 9.20 -3.79 16.65
CA ASN A 154 9.09 -4.65 15.46
C ASN A 154 9.86 -4.10 14.23
N GLY A 155 10.70 -3.09 14.44
CA GLY A 155 11.61 -2.55 13.43
C GLY A 155 10.90 -1.78 12.31
N ILE A 156 9.71 -1.23 12.57
CA ILE A 156 9.00 -0.37 11.62
C ILE A 156 9.63 1.03 11.67
N ILE A 157 9.98 1.53 10.50
CA ILE A 157 10.50 2.89 10.32
C ILE A 157 9.31 3.84 10.38
N LEU A 158 9.30 4.72 11.37
CA LEU A 158 8.23 5.67 11.60
C LEU A 158 8.78 7.03 11.99
N GLN A 159 7.97 8.08 11.81
CA GLN A 159 8.24 9.43 12.27
C GLN A 159 7.13 9.88 13.21
N GLU A 160 7.52 10.37 14.37
CA GLU A 160 6.64 10.95 15.38
C GLU A 160 6.56 12.47 15.21
N PHE A 161 5.47 13.03 15.70
CA PHE A 161 5.28 14.45 15.90
C PHE A 161 4.76 14.73 17.30
N HIS A 162 5.46 15.60 17.98
CA HIS A 162 5.11 16.09 19.31
C HIS A 162 4.64 17.54 19.21
N GLU A 163 3.51 17.85 19.84
CA GLU A 163 2.92 19.18 19.78
C GLU A 163 3.44 20.05 20.93
N PRO A 164 4.25 21.10 20.64
CA PRO A 164 4.82 21.95 21.67
C PRO A 164 3.76 22.66 22.52
N ASP A 165 2.67 23.09 21.89
CA ASP A 165 1.58 23.81 22.57
C ASP A 165 0.78 22.92 23.54
N LEU A 166 0.93 21.60 23.43
CA LEU A 166 0.35 20.60 24.32
C LEU A 166 1.35 19.99 25.30
N GLY A 167 2.42 20.73 25.62
CA GLY A 167 3.47 20.25 26.53
C GLY A 167 4.27 19.08 25.96
N ASP A 168 4.58 19.16 24.68
CA ASP A 168 5.39 18.19 23.95
C ASP A 168 4.80 16.77 23.95
N GLN A 169 3.46 16.69 23.96
CA GLN A 169 2.77 15.40 23.87
C GLN A 169 2.87 14.82 22.46
N LEU A 170 3.03 13.50 22.37
CA LEU A 170 2.92 12.78 21.13
C LEU A 170 1.50 12.94 20.56
N THR A 171 1.34 13.55 19.37
CA THR A 171 0.04 13.80 18.77
C THR A 171 -0.16 13.12 17.41
N ALA A 172 0.91 12.63 16.82
CA ALA A 172 0.85 11.77 15.64
C ALA A 172 2.14 10.98 15.47
N PHE A 173 2.04 9.87 14.78
CA PHE A 173 3.20 9.28 14.12
C PHE A 173 2.77 8.60 12.82
N VAL A 174 3.68 8.53 11.84
CA VAL A 174 3.40 8.00 10.50
C VAL A 174 4.44 7.00 10.06
N PHE A 175 4.05 6.08 9.18
CA PHE A 175 4.93 5.09 8.57
C PHE A 175 4.39 4.64 7.22
N LEU A 176 5.29 4.24 6.32
CA LEU A 176 4.94 3.73 5.01
C LEU A 176 4.72 2.22 5.04
N VAL A 177 3.67 1.79 4.39
CA VAL A 177 3.23 0.40 4.32
C VAL A 177 3.20 -0.06 2.87
N ASP A 178 3.83 -1.16 2.60
CA ASP A 178 3.98 -1.84 1.32
C ASP A 178 2.67 -2.55 0.90
N GLU A 179 2.42 -2.68 -0.40
CA GLU A 179 1.24 -3.34 -0.96
C GLU A 179 1.03 -4.76 -0.44
N ARG A 180 2.11 -5.48 -0.16
CA ARG A 180 2.07 -6.83 0.38
C ARG A 180 1.43 -6.92 1.77
N VAL A 181 1.27 -5.80 2.46
CA VAL A 181 0.56 -5.73 3.74
C VAL A 181 -0.94 -5.52 3.54
N PHE A 182 -1.35 -4.61 2.66
CA PHE A 182 -2.75 -4.20 2.53
C PHE A 182 -3.50 -4.87 1.37
N ASP A 183 -2.85 -5.32 0.30
CA ASP A 183 -3.52 -6.04 -0.79
C ASP A 183 -3.63 -7.53 -0.49
N ARG A 184 -4.69 -7.87 0.24
CA ARG A 184 -4.99 -9.26 0.61
C ARG A 184 -5.52 -10.11 -0.52
N THR A 185 -5.79 -9.51 -1.67
CA THR A 185 -6.24 -10.24 -2.86
C THR A 185 -5.07 -10.88 -3.58
N VAL A 186 -3.98 -10.11 -3.72
CA VAL A 186 -2.74 -10.59 -4.35
C VAL A 186 -1.90 -11.36 -3.34
N TYR A 187 -1.90 -10.89 -2.10
CA TYR A 187 -1.14 -11.47 -0.98
C TYR A 187 -2.12 -11.94 0.10
N PRO A 188 -2.71 -13.13 -0.01
CA PRO A 188 -3.68 -13.62 0.97
C PRO A 188 -3.05 -13.82 2.35
N ASP A 189 -3.89 -13.80 3.39
CA ASP A 189 -3.45 -14.10 4.75
C ASP A 189 -2.98 -15.55 4.86
N PHE A 190 -2.08 -15.81 5.82
CA PHE A 190 -1.66 -17.16 6.14
C PHE A 190 -2.86 -17.98 6.61
N VAL A 191 -3.04 -19.10 5.98
CA VAL A 191 -3.98 -20.12 6.41
C VAL A 191 -3.14 -21.30 6.86
N GLY A 192 -3.08 -21.53 8.17
CA GLY A 192 -2.37 -22.68 8.73
C GLY A 192 -2.83 -24.00 8.14
N SER A 193 -1.96 -24.96 8.14
CA SER A 193 -2.33 -26.34 7.72
C SER A 193 -3.50 -26.83 8.57
N PRO A 194 -4.55 -27.38 7.95
CA PRO A 194 -5.68 -27.91 8.71
C PRO A 194 -5.19 -28.91 9.75
N TYR A 195 -5.75 -28.83 10.95
CA TYR A 195 -5.48 -29.81 11.98
C TYR A 195 -5.97 -31.19 11.52
N PRO A 196 -5.08 -32.15 11.24
CA PRO A 196 -5.47 -33.35 10.49
C PRO A 196 -6.16 -34.42 11.32
N TRP A 197 -6.36 -34.16 12.62
CA TRP A 197 -6.99 -35.14 13.52
C TRP A 197 -8.39 -34.70 13.92
N PRO A 198 -9.34 -35.64 14.04
CA PRO A 198 -10.66 -35.37 14.59
C PRO A 198 -10.56 -34.84 16.03
N MET A 199 -11.50 -33.98 16.45
CA MET A 199 -11.51 -33.38 17.80
C MET A 199 -11.49 -34.40 18.94
N ASN A 200 -11.97 -35.62 18.70
CA ASN A 200 -12.03 -36.69 19.69
C ASN A 200 -10.79 -37.60 19.71
N LYS A 201 -9.81 -37.36 18.86
CA LYS A 201 -8.59 -38.14 18.76
C LYS A 201 -7.35 -37.29 18.99
N LYS A 202 -6.65 -37.49 20.09
CA LYS A 202 -5.36 -36.84 20.33
C LYS A 202 -4.27 -37.45 19.45
N PRO A 203 -3.47 -36.62 18.74
CA PRO A 203 -2.30 -37.12 18.04
C PRO A 203 -1.25 -37.64 19.01
N THR A 204 -0.40 -38.50 18.54
CA THR A 204 0.83 -38.80 19.27
C THR A 204 1.78 -37.60 19.23
N GLU A 205 2.67 -37.48 20.19
CA GLU A 205 3.66 -36.40 20.29
C GLU A 205 4.47 -36.26 18.98
N LYS A 206 4.87 -37.37 18.40
CA LYS A 206 5.58 -37.42 17.12
C LYS A 206 4.75 -36.87 15.96
N GLN A 207 3.47 -37.23 15.89
CA GLN A 207 2.57 -36.74 14.84
C GLN A 207 2.35 -35.23 14.97
N PHE A 208 2.12 -34.74 16.19
CA PHE A 208 1.92 -33.32 16.46
C PHE A 208 3.17 -32.51 16.08
N SER A 209 4.34 -32.96 16.49
CA SER A 209 5.62 -32.31 16.17
C SER A 209 5.89 -32.27 14.66
N GLN A 210 5.57 -33.34 13.92
CA GLN A 210 5.69 -33.32 12.45
C GLN A 210 4.77 -32.33 11.79
N TRP A 211 3.52 -32.23 12.23
CA TRP A 211 2.58 -31.24 11.72
C TRP A 211 3.01 -29.82 12.04
N GLU A 212 3.50 -29.58 13.26
CA GLU A 212 4.00 -28.28 13.70
C GLU A 212 5.20 -27.81 12.84
N VAL A 213 6.14 -28.71 12.56
CA VAL A 213 7.29 -28.41 11.69
C VAL A 213 6.84 -28.05 10.28
N GLU A 214 5.89 -28.79 9.71
CA GLU A 214 5.35 -28.50 8.38
C GLU A 214 4.58 -27.20 8.36
N ASN A 215 3.76 -26.94 9.36
CA ASN A 215 2.99 -25.70 9.49
C ASN A 215 3.92 -24.47 9.61
N ASN A 216 5.00 -24.60 10.40
CA ASN A 216 6.02 -23.56 10.52
C ASN A 216 6.76 -23.32 9.19
N LYS A 217 7.09 -24.37 8.46
CA LYS A 217 7.68 -24.23 7.12
C LYS A 217 6.76 -23.46 6.16
N ASN A 218 5.47 -23.77 6.18
CA ASN A 218 4.47 -23.08 5.37
C ASN A 218 4.31 -21.62 5.79
N TYR A 219 4.39 -21.33 7.10
CA TYR A 219 4.37 -19.97 7.62
C TYR A 219 5.59 -19.17 7.13
N VAL A 220 6.80 -19.71 7.23
CA VAL A 220 8.03 -19.04 6.77
C VAL A 220 7.96 -18.75 5.27
N ALA A 221 7.50 -19.69 4.46
CA ALA A 221 7.32 -19.47 3.02
C ALA A 221 6.29 -18.38 2.71
N TRP A 222 5.21 -18.29 3.49
CA TRP A 222 4.24 -17.22 3.38
C TRP A 222 4.82 -15.87 3.83
N GLU A 223 5.55 -15.86 4.94
CA GLU A 223 6.21 -14.66 5.47
C GLU A 223 7.18 -14.06 4.45
N GLU A 224 7.99 -14.87 3.78
CA GLU A 224 8.85 -14.45 2.67
C GLU A 224 8.03 -13.84 1.53
N LYS A 225 6.94 -14.49 1.14
CA LYS A 225 6.05 -14.01 0.06
C LYS A 225 5.43 -12.66 0.38
N VAL A 226 5.08 -12.37 1.62
CA VAL A 226 4.54 -11.07 2.03
C VAL A 226 5.62 -10.04 2.33
N GLY A 227 6.91 -10.37 2.13
CA GLY A 227 8.03 -9.44 2.26
C GLY A 227 8.70 -9.42 3.61
N GLY A 228 8.61 -10.54 4.34
CA GLY A 228 9.32 -10.79 5.59
C GLY A 228 8.57 -10.43 6.86
N PRO A 229 9.23 -10.60 8.02
CA PRO A 229 8.59 -10.54 9.33
C PRO A 229 7.93 -9.20 9.65
N LYS A 230 8.48 -8.08 9.20
CA LYS A 230 7.90 -6.75 9.41
C LYS A 230 6.52 -6.62 8.75
N ASN A 231 6.41 -7.08 7.51
CA ASN A 231 5.14 -7.05 6.79
C ASN A 231 4.14 -8.05 7.37
N ALA A 232 4.60 -9.25 7.75
CA ALA A 232 3.76 -10.24 8.42
C ALA A 232 3.18 -9.68 9.73
N PHE A 233 4.01 -9.05 10.56
CA PHE A 233 3.59 -8.35 11.77
C PHE A 233 2.57 -7.25 11.47
N LEU A 234 2.85 -6.35 10.51
CA LEU A 234 1.95 -5.25 10.16
C LEU A 234 0.59 -5.75 9.67
N ARG A 235 0.55 -6.88 8.95
CA ARG A 235 -0.71 -7.45 8.47
C ARG A 235 -1.67 -7.80 9.61
N ASP A 236 -1.16 -8.33 10.71
CA ASP A 236 -1.96 -8.69 11.86
C ASP A 236 -2.22 -7.49 12.78
N TYR A 237 -1.22 -6.67 12.98
CA TYR A 237 -1.31 -5.48 13.80
C TYR A 237 -2.38 -4.50 13.29
N LEU A 238 -2.36 -4.18 12.00
CA LEU A 238 -3.31 -3.23 11.41
C LEU A 238 -4.76 -3.73 11.39
N LYS A 239 -5.01 -5.04 11.49
CA LYS A 239 -6.38 -5.60 11.60
C LYS A 239 -7.10 -5.15 12.87
N SER A 240 -6.38 -4.90 13.94
CA SER A 240 -6.94 -4.53 15.25
C SER A 240 -7.29 -3.05 15.33
N LEU A 241 -6.79 -2.22 14.42
CA LEU A 241 -6.95 -0.77 14.45
C LEU A 241 -8.16 -0.32 13.63
N ARG A 242 -8.76 0.80 14.06
CA ARG A 242 -9.90 1.43 13.40
C ARG A 242 -9.49 2.77 12.81
N LEU A 243 -10.23 3.24 11.81
CA LEU A 243 -10.07 4.61 11.30
C LEU A 243 -10.37 5.63 12.41
N ALA A 244 -9.66 6.75 12.35
CA ALA A 244 -9.83 7.88 13.25
C ALA A 244 -11.10 8.68 12.96
#